data_e0dab016690ed31ff96e51a04f0198ae
#
_entry.id   e0dab016690ed31ff96e51a04f0198ae
#
_cell.length_a   1.000
_cell.length_b   1.000
_cell.length_c   1.000
_cell.angle_alpha   90.00
_cell.angle_beta   90.00
_cell.angle_gamma   90.00
#
_symmetry.space_group_name_H-M   'P 1'
#
loop_
_entity.id
_entity.type
_entity.pdbx_description
1 polymer ?
#
loop_
_entity_poly.entity_id
_entity_poly.type
_entity_poly.pdbx_seq_one_letter_code
_entity_poly.pdbx_strand_id
1 'polypeptide(L)'
;MIKQVLSGARWYVLNMAHWFRQRRTGESGPSVWIDVHENIWHRYLHIFLLFLRIRGYTVHVRHRWGFIGCWASFELFRLSSQHVRFYFRNAAIPAGAWLFTDRPTARPHVLLDADHFTIPGEVRSGLRVPMALFYTIYAHGIQDRFPVDPNAPRQRVVFFFGNMDPKAYVRNEVQAVFGCFNRMHLLKLVRSEFADQVYEPHKLVAVDARGERHIVLVDRAHAHIDTRNLLPILSRYDFFLAPSGVVMPLCHNLVEALCAGCIPILQHPHLMEPPLRHGVDCLSFTTEQELVELLRNVPMMDAGTVLQMRRNALAYYQRYLTPEAVVGEMEKQGAKLQRLRLNGEYVSVELLRKKLLANGIEGPLPRS
;
A
#
# COMPACT_ATOMS: atom_id res chain seq x y z
N MET A 1 -4.51 -24.41 14.33
CA MET A 1 -5.86 -24.61 13.76
C MET A 1 -6.98 -24.37 14.78
N ILE A 2 -7.07 -25.10 15.90
CA ILE A 2 -8.15 -24.94 16.92
C ILE A 2 -8.22 -23.51 17.49
N LYS A 3 -7.09 -22.88 17.88
CA LYS A 3 -7.06 -21.49 18.37
C LYS A 3 -7.57 -20.49 17.33
N GLN A 4 -7.29 -20.69 16.06
CA GLN A 4 -7.77 -19.81 14.97
C GLN A 4 -9.28 -19.96 14.77
N VAL A 5 -9.82 -21.19 14.85
CA VAL A 5 -11.26 -21.45 14.75
C VAL A 5 -12.00 -20.85 15.93
N LEU A 6 -11.49 -21.01 17.16
CA LEU A 6 -12.08 -20.41 18.37
C LEU A 6 -12.02 -18.88 18.34
N SER A 7 -10.90 -18.30 17.89
CA SER A 7 -10.78 -16.86 17.68
C SER A 7 -11.78 -16.37 16.62
N GLY A 8 -11.96 -17.13 15.53
CA GLY A 8 -12.94 -16.86 14.48
C GLY A 8 -14.38 -16.92 14.97
N ALA A 9 -14.72 -17.92 15.75
CA ALA A 9 -16.06 -18.07 16.33
C ALA A 9 -16.38 -16.93 17.30
N ARG A 10 -15.44 -16.57 18.20
CA ARG A 10 -15.58 -15.42 19.11
C ARG A 10 -15.78 -14.12 18.35
N TRP A 11 -14.96 -13.90 17.31
CA TRP A 11 -15.07 -12.73 16.44
C TRP A 11 -16.43 -12.69 15.74
N TYR A 12 -16.90 -13.83 15.22
CA TYR A 12 -18.20 -13.96 14.56
C TYR A 12 -19.35 -13.56 15.49
N VAL A 13 -19.37 -14.07 16.73
CA VAL A 13 -20.40 -13.73 17.72
C VAL A 13 -20.43 -12.24 18.02
N LEU A 14 -19.26 -11.63 18.21
CA LEU A 14 -19.15 -10.18 18.46
C LEU A 14 -19.67 -9.36 17.27
N ASN A 15 -19.39 -9.79 16.05
CA ASN A 15 -19.84 -9.10 14.85
C ASN A 15 -21.32 -9.32 14.53
N MET A 16 -21.90 -10.46 14.87
CA MET A 16 -23.35 -10.68 14.78
C MET A 16 -24.11 -9.71 15.70
N ALA A 17 -23.63 -9.49 16.92
CA ALA A 17 -24.22 -8.49 17.81
C ALA A 17 -24.14 -7.07 17.22
N HIS A 18 -23.02 -6.73 16.58
CA HIS A 18 -22.85 -5.45 15.91
C HIS A 18 -23.74 -5.33 14.66
N TRP A 19 -23.85 -6.40 13.84
CA TRP A 19 -24.73 -6.46 12.68
C TRP A 19 -26.21 -6.25 13.05
N PHE A 20 -26.67 -6.83 14.17
CA PHE A 20 -28.05 -6.58 14.66
C PHE A 20 -28.30 -5.12 15.07
N ARG A 21 -27.27 -4.44 15.60
CA ARG A 21 -27.35 -2.99 15.93
C ARG A 21 -27.38 -2.12 14.69
N GLN A 22 -26.59 -2.43 13.66
CA GLN A 22 -26.52 -1.64 12.41
C GLN A 22 -27.81 -1.67 11.58
N ARG A 23 -28.66 -2.67 11.72
CA ARG A 23 -29.97 -2.73 11.04
C ARG A 23 -30.89 -1.57 11.40
N ARG A 24 -30.62 -0.86 12.50
CA ARG A 24 -31.46 0.22 13.02
C ARG A 24 -31.06 1.61 12.57
N THR A 25 -29.89 1.78 11.99
CA THR A 25 -29.43 3.09 11.48
C THR A 25 -29.65 3.15 9.98
N GLY A 26 -30.62 3.96 9.55
CA GLY A 26 -30.82 4.30 8.13
C GLY A 26 -29.63 5.11 7.62
N GLU A 27 -28.79 4.54 6.77
CA GLU A 27 -27.77 5.30 6.05
C GLU A 27 -28.31 5.69 4.67
N SER A 28 -28.13 6.95 4.29
CA SER A 28 -28.69 7.59 3.09
C SER A 28 -27.69 7.71 1.94
N GLY A 29 -26.59 6.93 1.93
CA GLY A 29 -25.56 6.98 0.89
C GLY A 29 -25.76 5.95 -0.23
N PRO A 30 -25.07 6.11 -1.37
CA PRO A 30 -25.02 5.08 -2.41
C PRO A 30 -24.44 3.78 -1.87
N SER A 31 -24.95 2.64 -2.37
CA SER A 31 -24.53 1.34 -1.87
C SER A 31 -23.66 0.58 -2.87
N VAL A 32 -22.68 -0.16 -2.34
CA VAL A 32 -21.84 -1.09 -3.07
C VAL A 32 -21.91 -2.47 -2.45
N TRP A 33 -21.83 -3.50 -3.30
CA TRP A 33 -22.00 -4.90 -2.92
C TRP A 33 -20.76 -5.68 -3.30
N ILE A 34 -20.21 -6.44 -2.36
CA ILE A 34 -18.97 -7.20 -2.51
C ILE A 34 -19.30 -8.69 -2.34
N ASP A 35 -19.07 -9.48 -3.37
CA ASP A 35 -19.27 -10.94 -3.37
C ASP A 35 -17.99 -11.66 -3.77
N VAL A 36 -17.02 -11.76 -2.86
CA VAL A 36 -15.77 -12.48 -3.09
C VAL A 36 -15.88 -13.95 -2.66
N HIS A 37 -15.20 -14.82 -3.42
CA HIS A 37 -15.18 -16.27 -3.22
C HIS A 37 -13.80 -16.76 -2.80
N GLU A 38 -12.75 -16.05 -3.26
CA GLU A 38 -11.37 -16.42 -2.99
C GLU A 38 -10.80 -15.62 -1.81
N ASN A 39 -10.05 -16.31 -0.95
CA ASN A 39 -9.41 -15.67 0.20
C ASN A 39 -7.98 -15.21 -0.14
N ILE A 40 -7.84 -14.42 -1.20
CA ILE A 40 -6.54 -13.94 -1.71
C ILE A 40 -6.34 -12.44 -1.52
N TRP A 41 -7.39 -11.71 -1.20
CA TRP A 41 -7.39 -10.25 -1.25
C TRP A 41 -6.84 -9.59 0.02
N HIS A 42 -6.92 -10.25 1.15
CA HIS A 42 -6.36 -9.83 2.43
C HIS A 42 -6.54 -8.33 2.72
N ARG A 43 -5.44 -7.66 3.10
CA ARG A 43 -5.41 -6.24 3.45
C ARG A 43 -5.82 -5.31 2.31
N TYR A 44 -5.62 -5.68 1.07
CA TYR A 44 -5.91 -4.81 -0.06
C TYR A 44 -7.41 -4.67 -0.33
N LEU A 45 -8.17 -5.75 -0.20
CA LEU A 45 -9.62 -5.65 -0.22
C LEU A 45 -10.11 -4.76 0.91
N HIS A 46 -9.58 -4.95 2.11
CA HIS A 46 -9.94 -4.13 3.26
C HIS A 46 -9.67 -2.64 3.02
N ILE A 47 -8.50 -2.28 2.50
CA ILE A 47 -8.17 -0.90 2.14
C ILE A 47 -9.14 -0.36 1.09
N PHE A 48 -9.48 -1.14 0.08
CA PHE A 48 -10.47 -0.75 -0.92
C PHE A 48 -11.86 -0.50 -0.29
N LEU A 49 -12.30 -1.35 0.65
CA LEU A 49 -13.54 -1.12 1.40
C LEU A 49 -13.49 0.17 2.22
N LEU A 50 -12.35 0.50 2.82
CA LEU A 50 -12.15 1.78 3.53
C LEU A 50 -12.23 2.96 2.55
N PHE A 51 -11.67 2.86 1.35
CA PHE A 51 -11.77 3.91 0.32
C PHE A 51 -13.22 4.19 -0.05
N LEU A 52 -14.01 3.15 -0.29
CA LEU A 52 -15.44 3.28 -0.57
C LEU A 52 -16.18 3.95 0.60
N ARG A 53 -15.85 3.57 1.83
CA ARG A 53 -16.44 4.15 3.04
C ARG A 53 -16.09 5.63 3.23
N ILE A 54 -14.84 6.01 3.04
CA ILE A 54 -14.37 7.40 3.12
C ILE A 54 -15.13 8.26 2.08
N ARG A 55 -15.44 7.69 0.91
CA ARG A 55 -16.27 8.33 -0.12
C ARG A 55 -17.77 8.30 0.14
N GLY A 56 -18.22 7.84 1.30
CA GLY A 56 -19.62 7.88 1.70
C GLY A 56 -20.46 6.69 1.19
N TYR A 57 -19.86 5.66 0.62
CA TYR A 57 -20.59 4.46 0.22
C TYR A 57 -20.96 3.59 1.42
N THR A 58 -22.19 3.07 1.42
CA THR A 58 -22.57 1.95 2.28
C THR A 58 -22.07 0.65 1.67
N VAL A 59 -21.13 -0.01 2.34
CA VAL A 59 -20.47 -1.22 1.84
C VAL A 59 -21.17 -2.47 2.38
N HIS A 60 -21.70 -3.29 1.47
CA HIS A 60 -22.31 -4.57 1.76
C HIS A 60 -21.36 -5.70 1.36
N VAL A 61 -20.98 -6.57 2.29
CA VAL A 61 -20.10 -7.72 2.04
C VAL A 61 -20.86 -9.02 2.23
N ARG A 62 -20.79 -9.90 1.24
CA ARG A 62 -21.43 -11.21 1.34
C ARG A 62 -20.77 -12.05 2.41
N HIS A 63 -21.60 -12.53 3.35
CA HIS A 63 -21.15 -13.45 4.36
C HIS A 63 -20.88 -14.84 3.76
N ARG A 64 -19.69 -15.39 4.05
CA ARG A 64 -19.28 -16.74 3.65
C ARG A 64 -18.65 -17.47 4.82
N TRP A 65 -19.22 -18.63 5.17
CA TRP A 65 -18.76 -19.45 6.29
C TRP A 65 -17.28 -19.89 6.15
N GLY A 66 -16.82 -20.15 4.92
CA GLY A 66 -15.43 -20.52 4.64
C GLY A 66 -14.38 -19.46 5.03
N PHE A 67 -14.81 -18.21 5.23
CA PHE A 67 -13.89 -17.12 5.59
C PHE A 67 -13.77 -16.87 7.10
N ILE A 68 -14.54 -17.57 7.93
CA ILE A 68 -14.54 -17.34 9.38
C ILE A 68 -13.14 -17.50 9.98
N GLY A 69 -12.42 -18.56 9.61
CA GLY A 69 -11.05 -18.80 10.10
C GLY A 69 -10.03 -17.80 9.59
N CYS A 70 -10.22 -17.29 8.38
CA CYS A 70 -9.30 -16.33 7.74
C CYS A 70 -9.51 -14.92 8.27
N TRP A 71 -10.73 -14.54 8.53
CA TRP A 71 -11.10 -13.22 9.03
C TRP A 71 -10.66 -13.00 10.47
N ALA A 72 -10.55 -14.08 11.25
CA ALA A 72 -10.07 -14.02 12.63
C ALA A 72 -8.58 -13.74 12.76
N SER A 73 -7.78 -14.14 11.79
CA SER A 73 -6.32 -13.89 11.79
C SER A 73 -5.97 -12.46 11.37
N PHE A 74 -6.93 -11.70 10.83
CA PHE A 74 -6.73 -10.33 10.41
C PHE A 74 -7.46 -9.38 11.36
N GLU A 75 -6.73 -8.65 12.21
CA GLU A 75 -7.24 -7.48 12.95
C GLU A 75 -7.98 -6.51 12.03
N LEU A 76 -7.65 -6.54 10.76
CA LEU A 76 -8.26 -5.83 9.65
C LEU A 76 -9.77 -6.01 9.56
N PHE A 77 -10.26 -7.23 9.76
CA PHE A 77 -11.69 -7.49 9.72
C PHE A 77 -12.41 -7.03 10.98
N ARG A 78 -11.73 -6.97 12.12
CA ARG A 78 -12.30 -6.37 13.35
C ARG A 78 -12.60 -4.89 13.16
N LEU A 79 -11.74 -4.16 12.46
CA LEU A 79 -11.96 -2.74 12.15
C LEU A 79 -12.97 -2.55 11.02
N SER A 80 -12.95 -3.39 9.99
CA SER A 80 -13.89 -3.31 8.87
C SER A 80 -15.30 -3.73 9.24
N SER A 81 -15.49 -4.67 10.17
CA SER A 81 -16.81 -5.08 10.62
C SER A 81 -17.63 -3.94 11.25
N GLN A 82 -16.97 -2.92 11.78
CA GLN A 82 -17.62 -1.70 12.25
C GLN A 82 -18.13 -0.81 11.10
N HIS A 83 -17.64 -1.02 9.89
CA HIS A 83 -17.86 -0.16 8.73
C HIS A 83 -18.52 -0.86 7.54
N VAL A 84 -18.76 -2.17 7.59
CA VAL A 84 -19.42 -2.92 6.53
C VAL A 84 -20.67 -3.60 7.03
N ARG A 85 -21.65 -3.78 6.14
CA ARG A 85 -22.86 -4.55 6.40
C ARG A 85 -22.72 -5.94 5.78
N PHE A 86 -22.96 -6.97 6.55
CA PHE A 86 -22.99 -8.33 6.00
C PHE A 86 -24.35 -8.67 5.41
N TYR A 87 -24.36 -9.34 4.26
CA TYR A 87 -25.58 -9.86 3.66
C TYR A 87 -25.46 -11.35 3.34
N PHE A 88 -26.60 -12.02 3.22
CA PHE A 88 -26.69 -13.45 2.95
C PHE A 88 -27.12 -13.70 1.49
N ARG A 89 -26.98 -14.94 1.03
CA ARG A 89 -27.20 -15.36 -0.36
C ARG A 89 -28.51 -14.84 -0.99
N ASN A 90 -29.56 -14.72 -0.19
CA ASN A 90 -30.89 -14.35 -0.67
C ASN A 90 -31.19 -12.83 -0.60
N ALA A 91 -30.19 -12.01 -0.29
CA ALA A 91 -30.41 -10.58 -0.28
C ALA A 91 -30.67 -10.04 -1.69
N ALA A 92 -31.69 -9.20 -1.82
CA ALA A 92 -31.95 -8.49 -3.06
C ALA A 92 -30.93 -7.36 -3.23
N ILE A 93 -30.04 -7.45 -4.23
CA ILE A 93 -29.13 -6.38 -4.61
C ILE A 93 -29.94 -5.40 -5.45
N PRO A 94 -30.02 -4.12 -5.08
CA PRO A 94 -30.76 -3.12 -5.84
C PRO A 94 -30.30 -3.04 -7.30
N ALA A 95 -31.21 -2.75 -8.23
CA ALA A 95 -30.85 -2.46 -9.61
C ALA A 95 -29.98 -1.22 -9.66
N GLY A 96 -28.90 -1.25 -10.46
CA GLY A 96 -27.95 -0.15 -10.59
C GLY A 96 -26.92 -0.03 -9.45
N ALA A 97 -27.01 -0.84 -8.39
CA ALA A 97 -25.96 -0.90 -7.38
C ALA A 97 -24.69 -1.56 -7.94
N TRP A 98 -23.53 -1.05 -7.54
CA TRP A 98 -22.26 -1.67 -7.90
C TRP A 98 -22.10 -3.02 -7.20
N LEU A 99 -21.85 -4.06 -8.01
CA LEU A 99 -21.50 -5.40 -7.52
C LEU A 99 -20.05 -5.71 -7.92
N PHE A 100 -19.18 -5.86 -6.93
CA PHE A 100 -17.80 -6.32 -7.11
C PHE A 100 -17.71 -7.80 -6.76
N THR A 101 -17.17 -8.60 -7.66
CA THR A 101 -17.03 -10.05 -7.46
C THR A 101 -15.75 -10.56 -8.14
N ASP A 102 -15.17 -11.62 -7.59
CA ASP A 102 -14.01 -12.32 -8.16
C ASP A 102 -14.41 -13.48 -9.09
N ARG A 103 -15.72 -13.63 -9.37
CA ARG A 103 -16.26 -14.64 -10.32
C ARG A 103 -17.32 -14.02 -11.20
N PRO A 104 -17.37 -14.38 -12.49
CA PRO A 104 -18.44 -13.96 -13.37
C PRO A 104 -19.81 -14.35 -12.81
N THR A 105 -20.78 -13.45 -12.97
CA THR A 105 -22.18 -13.67 -12.58
C THR A 105 -23.11 -13.24 -13.73
N ALA A 106 -24.38 -13.70 -13.68
CA ALA A 106 -25.40 -13.27 -14.65
C ALA A 106 -25.86 -11.82 -14.46
N ARG A 107 -25.52 -11.19 -13.32
CA ARG A 107 -25.85 -9.78 -13.04
C ARG A 107 -24.75 -8.85 -13.55
N PRO A 108 -25.07 -7.59 -13.91
CA PRO A 108 -24.04 -6.59 -14.12
C PRO A 108 -23.10 -6.50 -12.91
N HIS A 109 -21.79 -6.59 -13.16
CA HIS A 109 -20.79 -6.61 -12.10
C HIS A 109 -19.46 -6.04 -12.57
N VAL A 110 -18.62 -5.67 -11.62
CA VAL A 110 -17.21 -5.35 -11.83
C VAL A 110 -16.38 -6.55 -11.33
N LEU A 111 -15.60 -7.13 -12.22
CA LEU A 111 -14.74 -8.26 -11.89
C LEU A 111 -13.55 -7.78 -11.06
N LEU A 112 -13.38 -8.34 -9.86
CA LEU A 112 -12.14 -8.21 -9.08
C LEU A 112 -11.10 -9.16 -9.66
N ASP A 113 -9.94 -8.62 -10.01
CA ASP A 113 -8.87 -9.36 -10.66
C ASP A 113 -7.54 -9.16 -9.91
N ALA A 114 -6.86 -10.26 -9.58
CA ALA A 114 -5.56 -10.24 -8.92
C ALA A 114 -4.40 -10.01 -9.90
N ASP A 115 -4.65 -9.92 -11.19
CA ASP A 115 -3.64 -9.61 -12.19
C ASP A 115 -3.23 -8.13 -12.14
N HIS A 116 -2.51 -7.78 -11.08
CA HIS A 116 -2.18 -6.42 -10.70
C HIS A 116 -1.04 -5.81 -11.52
N PHE A 117 -0.03 -6.61 -11.90
CA PHE A 117 1.15 -6.14 -12.61
C PHE A 117 1.01 -6.30 -14.11
N THR A 118 1.52 -5.33 -14.88
CA THR A 118 1.57 -5.34 -16.34
C THR A 118 2.96 -5.73 -16.83
N ILE A 119 3.02 -6.41 -17.98
CA ILE A 119 4.25 -6.59 -18.74
C ILE A 119 4.35 -5.53 -19.85
N PRO A 120 5.55 -5.19 -20.34
CA PRO A 120 5.72 -4.25 -21.45
C PRO A 120 4.89 -4.67 -22.67
N GLY A 121 4.22 -3.69 -23.30
CA GLY A 121 3.36 -3.91 -24.49
C GLY A 121 1.97 -4.46 -24.16
N GLU A 122 1.66 -4.81 -22.92
CA GLU A 122 0.33 -5.28 -22.53
C GLU A 122 -0.68 -4.13 -22.43
N VAL A 123 -1.71 -4.15 -23.27
CA VAL A 123 -2.86 -3.24 -23.16
C VAL A 123 -3.89 -3.88 -22.23
N ARG A 124 -4.19 -3.22 -21.11
CA ARG A 124 -5.16 -3.73 -20.14
C ARG A 124 -6.40 -2.89 -20.02
N SER A 125 -7.53 -3.56 -19.92
CA SER A 125 -8.80 -2.96 -19.53
C SER A 125 -8.95 -2.89 -18.00
N GLY A 126 -9.73 -1.93 -17.53
CA GLY A 126 -10.09 -1.79 -16.13
C GLY A 126 -9.17 -0.87 -15.33
N LEU A 127 -9.58 -0.61 -14.12
CA LEU A 127 -8.90 0.26 -13.17
C LEU A 127 -7.98 -0.54 -12.25
N ARG A 128 -6.73 -0.10 -12.09
CA ARG A 128 -5.84 -0.65 -11.07
C ARG A 128 -5.98 0.14 -9.78
N VAL A 129 -6.31 -0.55 -8.68
CA VAL A 129 -6.24 0.05 -7.35
C VAL A 129 -4.77 0.16 -6.95
N PRO A 130 -4.24 1.37 -6.72
CA PRO A 130 -2.83 1.56 -6.43
C PRO A 130 -2.47 1.00 -5.05
N MET A 131 -1.16 0.91 -4.79
CA MET A 131 -0.66 0.74 -3.43
C MET A 131 -1.10 1.92 -2.56
N ALA A 132 -1.43 1.67 -1.31
CA ALA A 132 -2.03 2.65 -0.42
C ALA A 132 -1.24 2.77 0.89
N LEU A 133 -1.61 3.73 1.74
CA LEU A 133 -1.13 3.83 3.11
C LEU A 133 -1.48 2.56 3.89
N PHE A 134 -0.77 2.31 4.98
CA PHE A 134 -1.14 1.22 5.86
C PHE A 134 -2.56 1.45 6.42
N TYR A 135 -3.37 0.41 6.43
CA TYR A 135 -4.82 0.50 6.68
C TYR A 135 -5.21 1.22 7.98
N THR A 136 -4.38 1.16 9.03
CA THR A 136 -4.68 1.83 10.31
C THR A 136 -4.69 3.35 10.16
N ILE A 137 -3.95 3.91 9.20
CA ILE A 137 -3.96 5.34 8.92
C ILE A 137 -5.36 5.76 8.46
N TYR A 138 -5.95 5.04 7.51
CA TYR A 138 -7.32 5.30 7.06
C TYR A 138 -8.38 4.99 8.12
N ALA A 139 -8.26 3.85 8.81
CA ALA A 139 -9.22 3.44 9.83
C ALA A 139 -9.35 4.44 10.99
N HIS A 140 -8.29 5.20 11.25
CA HIS A 140 -8.28 6.23 12.28
C HIS A 140 -8.38 7.66 11.73
N GLY A 141 -8.55 7.86 10.41
CA GLY A 141 -8.62 9.18 9.77
C GLY A 141 -7.37 10.03 10.02
N ILE A 142 -6.20 9.40 10.06
CA ILE A 142 -4.94 10.10 10.37
C ILE A 142 -4.54 11.00 9.21
N GLN A 143 -4.72 10.52 7.96
CA GLN A 143 -4.41 11.27 6.74
C GLN A 143 -5.16 12.60 6.65
N ASP A 144 -6.37 12.68 7.21
CA ASP A 144 -7.22 13.89 7.20
C ASP A 144 -6.86 14.88 8.31
N ARG A 145 -6.21 14.39 9.38
CA ARG A 145 -5.85 15.16 10.56
C ARG A 145 -4.46 15.76 10.50
N PHE A 146 -3.65 15.32 9.55
CA PHE A 146 -2.27 15.77 9.41
C PHE A 146 -2.08 16.49 8.06
N PRO A 147 -2.35 17.81 8.01
CA PRO A 147 -2.03 18.60 6.82
C PRO A 147 -0.52 18.69 6.65
N VAL A 148 -0.04 18.17 5.53
CA VAL A 148 1.39 18.24 5.17
C VAL A 148 1.67 19.58 4.52
N ASP A 149 2.56 20.38 5.12
CA ASP A 149 3.14 21.54 4.46
C ASP A 149 4.45 21.16 3.77
N PRO A 150 4.49 21.11 2.43
CA PRO A 150 5.71 20.79 1.71
C PRO A 150 6.76 21.91 1.83
N ASN A 151 6.38 23.12 2.26
CA ASN A 151 7.29 24.27 2.40
C ASN A 151 7.93 24.35 3.79
N ALA A 152 7.42 23.61 4.77
CA ALA A 152 7.98 23.59 6.11
C ALA A 152 9.48 23.23 6.09
N PRO A 153 10.30 23.81 6.96
CA PRO A 153 11.71 23.43 7.10
C PRO A 153 11.85 21.94 7.40
N ARG A 154 12.74 21.26 6.68
CA ARG A 154 13.03 19.84 6.87
C ARG A 154 14.52 19.58 6.98
N GLN A 155 14.83 18.42 7.50
CA GLN A 155 16.21 17.98 7.61
C GLN A 155 16.62 17.27 6.32
N ARG A 156 17.79 17.62 5.78
CA ARG A 156 18.40 16.98 4.61
C ARG A 156 18.94 15.61 4.98
N VAL A 157 18.03 14.68 5.26
CA VAL A 157 18.32 13.34 5.76
C VAL A 157 17.58 12.31 4.92
N VAL A 158 18.21 11.20 4.65
CA VAL A 158 17.61 9.99 4.12
C VAL A 158 17.11 9.17 5.29
N PHE A 159 15.79 9.11 5.45
CA PHE A 159 15.14 8.36 6.52
C PHE A 159 14.62 7.02 6.01
N PHE A 160 14.72 5.99 6.81
CA PHE A 160 14.06 4.70 6.60
C PHE A 160 13.39 4.24 7.90
N PHE A 161 12.17 3.76 7.79
CA PHE A 161 11.47 3.04 8.85
C PHE A 161 10.81 1.78 8.29
N GLY A 162 11.07 0.62 8.89
CA GLY A 162 10.47 -0.62 8.44
C GLY A 162 10.97 -1.87 9.13
N ASN A 163 10.53 -3.02 8.64
CA ASN A 163 10.99 -4.31 9.11
C ASN A 163 12.41 -4.60 8.59
N MET A 164 13.34 -4.86 9.49
CA MET A 164 14.73 -5.25 9.19
C MET A 164 15.03 -6.71 9.59
N ASP A 165 14.03 -7.54 9.87
CA ASP A 165 14.24 -8.96 10.17
C ASP A 165 14.67 -9.72 8.91
N PRO A 166 15.90 -10.26 8.83
CA PRO A 166 16.39 -11.00 7.67
C PRO A 166 15.51 -12.21 7.32
N LYS A 167 14.87 -12.82 8.31
CA LYS A 167 14.01 -14.00 8.12
C LYS A 167 12.81 -13.70 7.23
N ALA A 168 12.34 -12.45 7.20
CA ALA A 168 11.25 -12.04 6.33
C ALA A 168 11.64 -12.02 4.84
N TYR A 169 12.94 -11.90 4.52
CA TYR A 169 13.47 -11.69 3.16
C TYR A 169 14.23 -12.90 2.60
N VAL A 170 14.09 -14.07 3.19
CA VAL A 170 14.76 -15.31 2.74
C VAL A 170 14.30 -15.71 1.33
N ARG A 171 13.03 -15.47 0.99
CA ARG A 171 12.51 -15.68 -0.35
C ARG A 171 12.94 -14.54 -1.25
N ASN A 172 13.65 -14.85 -2.34
CA ASN A 172 14.20 -13.84 -3.24
C ASN A 172 13.24 -13.47 -4.39
N GLU A 173 11.93 -13.48 -4.12
CA GLU A 173 10.86 -13.21 -5.10
C GLU A 173 11.02 -11.85 -5.78
N VAL A 174 11.38 -10.84 -5.00
CA VAL A 174 11.56 -9.48 -5.47
C VAL A 174 12.66 -9.38 -6.52
N GLN A 175 13.76 -10.09 -6.34
CA GLN A 175 14.85 -10.12 -7.33
C GLN A 175 14.50 -11.02 -8.52
N ALA A 176 13.95 -12.21 -8.25
CA ALA A 176 13.66 -13.18 -9.31
C ALA A 176 12.57 -12.70 -10.29
N VAL A 177 11.55 -11.99 -9.80
CA VAL A 177 10.40 -11.58 -10.62
C VAL A 177 10.49 -10.12 -11.08
N PHE A 178 11.08 -9.24 -10.27
CA PHE A 178 11.10 -7.80 -10.55
C PHE A 178 12.50 -7.23 -10.82
N GLY A 179 13.56 -8.02 -10.67
CA GLY A 179 14.93 -7.55 -10.82
C GLY A 179 15.34 -6.47 -9.83
N CYS A 180 14.66 -6.40 -8.67
CA CYS A 180 14.95 -5.42 -7.64
C CYS A 180 15.77 -6.04 -6.51
N PHE A 181 16.69 -5.27 -5.94
CA PHE A 181 17.38 -5.69 -4.72
C PHE A 181 16.40 -5.86 -3.57
N ASN A 182 16.58 -6.89 -2.76
CA ASN A 182 15.80 -7.02 -1.55
C ASN A 182 16.24 -5.99 -0.51
N ARG A 183 15.38 -5.70 0.44
CA ARG A 183 15.62 -4.69 1.49
C ARG A 183 16.90 -4.95 2.28
N MET A 184 17.16 -6.19 2.67
CA MET A 184 18.32 -6.50 3.49
C MET A 184 19.63 -6.28 2.75
N HIS A 185 19.64 -6.56 1.44
CA HIS A 185 20.78 -6.26 0.57
C HIS A 185 21.08 -4.76 0.54
N LEU A 186 20.06 -3.93 0.27
CA LEU A 186 20.23 -2.47 0.25
C LEU A 186 20.65 -1.90 1.60
N LEU A 187 20.06 -2.36 2.70
CA LEU A 187 20.45 -1.89 4.03
C LEU A 187 21.87 -2.30 4.40
N LYS A 188 22.32 -3.50 3.98
CA LYS A 188 23.71 -3.93 4.16
C LYS A 188 24.67 -3.04 3.35
N LEU A 189 24.36 -2.75 2.09
CA LEU A 189 25.13 -1.85 1.24
C LEU A 189 25.26 -0.45 1.89
N VAL A 190 24.14 0.12 2.32
CA VAL A 190 24.14 1.45 2.97
C VAL A 190 25.01 1.46 4.23
N ARG A 191 24.93 0.41 5.07
CA ARG A 191 25.75 0.30 6.28
C ARG A 191 27.25 0.19 5.96
N SER A 192 27.61 -0.53 4.90
CA SER A 192 29.01 -0.72 4.53
C SER A 192 29.60 0.55 3.89
N GLU A 193 28.86 1.23 3.02
CA GLU A 193 29.35 2.40 2.27
C GLU A 193 29.27 3.72 3.07
N PHE A 194 28.43 3.78 4.10
CA PHE A 194 28.15 5.00 4.86
C PHE A 194 28.22 4.77 6.38
N ALA A 195 29.13 3.93 6.85
CA ALA A 195 29.24 3.52 8.27
C ALA A 195 29.25 4.71 9.25
N ASP A 196 30.01 5.77 8.94
CA ASP A 196 30.13 6.95 9.78
C ASP A 196 28.93 7.92 9.67
N GLN A 197 28.11 7.78 8.63
CA GLN A 197 26.96 8.65 8.34
C GLN A 197 25.62 7.99 8.72
N VAL A 198 25.63 6.68 8.98
CA VAL A 198 24.42 5.93 9.38
C VAL A 198 24.18 6.09 10.88
N TYR A 199 22.93 6.38 11.23
CA TYR A 199 22.42 6.38 12.59
C TYR A 199 21.27 5.38 12.73
N GLU A 200 21.37 4.45 13.67
CA GLU A 200 20.36 3.42 13.95
C GLU A 200 19.85 3.56 15.40
N PRO A 201 18.78 4.34 15.63
CA PRO A 201 18.23 4.53 16.96
C PRO A 201 17.48 3.29 17.44
N HIS A 202 17.72 2.90 18.70
CA HIS A 202 17.00 1.81 19.38
C HIS A 202 15.72 2.27 20.08
N LYS A 203 15.48 3.58 20.19
CA LYS A 203 14.29 4.16 20.83
C LYS A 203 13.78 5.34 20.03
N LEU A 204 12.46 5.56 20.04
CA LEU A 204 11.81 6.64 19.29
C LEU A 204 12.37 8.03 19.67
N VAL A 205 12.61 8.28 20.95
CA VAL A 205 13.18 9.57 21.43
C VAL A 205 14.54 9.86 20.83
N ALA A 206 15.31 8.83 20.51
CA ALA A 206 16.64 8.96 19.91
C ALA A 206 16.59 9.21 18.38
N VAL A 207 15.44 9.17 17.72
CA VAL A 207 15.35 9.40 16.26
C VAL A 207 15.81 10.81 15.89
N ASP A 208 15.58 11.79 16.76
CA ASP A 208 16.01 13.19 16.53
C ASP A 208 17.48 13.45 16.93
N ALA A 209 18.11 12.57 17.69
CA ALA A 209 19.48 12.75 18.21
C ALA A 209 20.54 12.12 17.28
N ARG A 210 20.52 12.46 15.99
CA ARG A 210 21.40 11.86 14.98
C ARG A 210 22.79 12.52 14.85
N GLY A 211 23.01 13.68 15.44
CA GLY A 211 24.22 14.48 15.24
C GLY A 211 24.36 14.94 13.77
N GLU A 212 25.56 14.82 13.21
CA GLU A 212 25.86 15.18 11.80
C GLU A 212 25.56 14.07 10.80
N ARG A 213 24.92 12.99 11.24
CA ARG A 213 24.61 11.82 10.38
C ARG A 213 23.45 12.10 9.44
N HIS A 214 23.62 11.74 8.17
CA HIS A 214 22.66 12.06 7.11
C HIS A 214 21.74 10.88 6.72
N ILE A 215 21.98 9.69 7.25
CA ILE A 215 21.17 8.50 6.98
C ILE A 215 20.65 7.95 8.31
N VAL A 216 19.33 7.84 8.45
CA VAL A 216 18.68 7.33 9.65
C VAL A 216 17.91 6.07 9.29
N LEU A 217 18.33 4.94 9.83
CA LEU A 217 17.70 3.64 9.61
C LEU A 217 17.01 3.19 10.90
N VAL A 218 15.69 3.07 10.86
CA VAL A 218 14.88 2.71 12.04
C VAL A 218 14.25 1.35 11.84
N ASP A 219 14.66 0.36 12.64
CA ASP A 219 14.00 -0.93 12.69
C ASP A 219 12.74 -0.84 13.57
N ARG A 220 11.60 -1.20 12.98
CA ARG A 220 10.31 -1.23 13.70
C ARG A 220 10.29 -2.22 14.88
N ALA A 221 11.22 -3.18 14.92
CA ALA A 221 11.34 -4.12 16.03
C ALA A 221 11.96 -3.46 17.28
N HIS A 222 12.82 -2.46 17.09
CA HIS A 222 13.52 -1.77 18.16
C HIS A 222 12.90 -0.42 18.52
N ALA A 223 12.42 0.33 17.51
CA ALA A 223 11.80 1.64 17.71
C ALA A 223 10.33 1.60 17.24
N HIS A 224 9.42 1.41 18.18
CA HIS A 224 7.99 1.44 17.88
C HIS A 224 7.53 2.87 17.58
N ILE A 225 7.13 3.13 16.33
CA ILE A 225 6.45 4.37 15.95
C ILE A 225 4.95 4.11 15.95
N ASP A 226 4.22 4.82 16.83
CA ASP A 226 2.76 4.82 16.78
C ASP A 226 2.30 5.32 15.39
N THR A 227 1.34 4.65 14.79
CA THR A 227 0.82 5.01 13.46
C THR A 227 0.38 6.48 13.37
N ARG A 228 -0.12 7.04 14.48
CA ARG A 228 -0.52 8.47 14.56
C ARG A 228 0.64 9.44 14.41
N ASN A 229 1.85 9.01 14.76
CA ASN A 229 3.06 9.82 14.72
C ASN A 229 3.90 9.57 13.46
N LEU A 230 3.55 8.58 12.63
CA LEU A 230 4.35 8.19 11.48
C LEU A 230 4.46 9.32 10.44
N LEU A 231 3.34 9.87 9.98
CA LEU A 231 3.35 10.98 9.01
C LEU A 231 4.03 12.24 9.57
N PRO A 232 3.77 12.68 10.84
CA PRO A 232 4.53 13.75 11.48
C PRO A 232 6.04 13.52 11.53
N ILE A 233 6.50 12.29 11.76
CA ILE A 233 7.92 11.97 11.79
C ILE A 233 8.50 12.02 10.37
N LEU A 234 7.85 11.39 9.40
CA LEU A 234 8.28 11.41 8.00
C LEU A 234 8.42 12.84 7.48
N SER A 235 7.47 13.72 7.77
CA SER A 235 7.50 15.12 7.30
C SER A 235 8.63 15.98 7.84
N ARG A 236 9.45 15.47 8.78
CA ARG A 236 10.66 16.14 9.25
C ARG A 236 11.86 15.98 8.32
N TYR A 237 11.80 15.03 7.38
CA TYR A 237 12.91 14.64 6.52
C TYR A 237 12.59 14.89 5.05
N ASP A 238 13.60 15.28 4.27
CA ASP A 238 13.44 15.50 2.84
C ASP A 238 13.32 14.20 2.06
N PHE A 239 14.07 13.16 2.45
CA PHE A 239 14.19 11.94 1.67
C PHE A 239 13.79 10.70 2.48
N PHE A 240 13.23 9.73 1.77
CA PHE A 240 12.89 8.43 2.33
C PHE A 240 13.49 7.31 1.47
N LEU A 241 14.35 6.47 2.06
CA LEU A 241 14.80 5.25 1.38
C LEU A 241 13.62 4.26 1.33
N ALA A 242 13.15 3.97 0.12
CA ALA A 242 12.00 3.10 -0.14
C ALA A 242 12.44 1.76 -0.75
N PRO A 243 13.09 0.87 0.00
CA PRO A 243 13.49 -0.45 -0.49
C PRO A 243 12.24 -1.32 -0.71
N SER A 244 12.41 -2.33 -1.54
CA SER A 244 11.36 -3.30 -1.87
C SER A 244 10.69 -3.91 -0.64
N GLY A 245 9.42 -4.26 -0.77
CA GLY A 245 8.69 -5.07 0.21
C GLY A 245 9.19 -6.51 0.27
N VAL A 246 8.50 -7.35 1.05
CA VAL A 246 8.89 -8.76 1.23
C VAL A 246 8.56 -9.61 0.00
N VAL A 247 7.37 -9.44 -0.55
CA VAL A 247 6.83 -10.29 -1.64
C VAL A 247 6.96 -9.60 -3.00
N MET A 248 6.84 -8.29 -3.00
CA MET A 248 6.85 -7.44 -4.19
C MET A 248 7.53 -6.10 -3.88
N PRO A 249 7.99 -5.35 -4.89
CA PRO A 249 8.64 -4.05 -4.66
C PRO A 249 7.73 -3.03 -4.00
N LEU A 250 6.46 -2.96 -4.39
CA LEU A 250 5.50 -2.01 -3.84
C LEU A 250 5.20 -2.31 -2.36
N CYS A 251 5.28 -1.28 -1.52
CA CYS A 251 4.95 -1.39 -0.10
C CYS A 251 4.35 -0.09 0.45
N HIS A 252 3.68 -0.18 1.60
CA HIS A 252 2.97 0.94 2.22
C HIS A 252 3.87 2.14 2.52
N ASN A 253 5.11 1.90 2.97
CA ASN A 253 6.02 2.97 3.36
C ASN A 253 6.44 3.89 2.19
N LEU A 254 6.42 3.41 0.94
CA LEU A 254 6.56 4.29 -0.22
C LEU A 254 5.40 5.31 -0.29
N VAL A 255 4.17 4.83 -0.10
CA VAL A 255 2.99 5.69 -0.15
C VAL A 255 2.93 6.63 1.06
N GLU A 256 3.36 6.15 2.23
CA GLU A 256 3.49 6.95 3.45
C GLU A 256 4.51 8.08 3.26
N ALA A 257 5.63 7.81 2.60
CA ALA A 257 6.63 8.83 2.25
C ALA A 257 6.05 9.89 1.30
N LEU A 258 5.38 9.46 0.22
CA LEU A 258 4.71 10.37 -0.72
C LEU A 258 3.63 11.23 -0.03
N CYS A 259 2.81 10.62 0.83
CA CYS A 259 1.79 11.29 1.64
C CYS A 259 2.40 12.35 2.56
N ALA A 260 3.57 12.08 3.16
CA ALA A 260 4.29 13.02 3.98
C ALA A 260 5.09 14.06 3.18
N GLY A 261 5.06 14.00 1.85
CA GLY A 261 5.85 14.87 0.98
C GLY A 261 7.35 14.60 1.07
N CYS A 262 7.78 13.39 1.49
CA CYS A 262 9.17 12.96 1.38
C CYS A 262 9.47 12.51 -0.05
N ILE A 263 10.67 12.81 -0.52
CA ILE A 263 11.15 12.35 -1.82
C ILE A 263 11.61 10.89 -1.67
N PRO A 264 10.93 9.91 -2.31
CA PRO A 264 11.35 8.52 -2.21
C PRO A 264 12.61 8.26 -3.04
N ILE A 265 13.54 7.47 -2.48
CA ILE A 265 14.69 6.90 -3.18
C ILE A 265 14.38 5.42 -3.39
N LEU A 266 14.18 4.99 -4.66
CA LEU A 266 13.66 3.65 -4.97
C LEU A 266 14.18 3.08 -6.28
N GLN A 267 14.07 1.75 -6.44
CA GLN A 267 14.53 1.02 -7.63
C GLN A 267 13.41 0.75 -8.66
N HIS A 268 12.15 0.99 -8.29
CA HIS A 268 11.00 0.51 -9.06
C HIS A 268 9.94 1.60 -9.33
N PRO A 269 10.33 2.79 -9.82
CA PRO A 269 9.39 3.88 -10.10
C PRO A 269 8.36 3.52 -11.18
N HIS A 270 8.72 2.64 -12.13
CA HIS A 270 7.88 2.16 -13.23
C HIS A 270 6.71 1.26 -12.78
N LEU A 271 6.75 0.72 -11.55
CA LEU A 271 5.65 -0.10 -11.01
C LEU A 271 4.51 0.75 -10.45
N MET A 272 4.71 2.06 -10.29
CA MET A 272 3.64 3.00 -9.95
C MET A 272 2.80 3.33 -11.19
N GLU A 273 1.56 3.77 -11.02
CA GLU A 273 0.67 4.12 -12.12
C GLU A 273 -0.04 5.46 -11.79
N PRO A 274 0.31 6.54 -12.55
CA PRO A 274 1.38 6.58 -13.55
C PRO A 274 2.78 6.36 -12.92
N PRO A 275 3.81 6.04 -13.71
CA PRO A 275 5.18 5.89 -13.21
C PRO A 275 5.69 7.15 -12.50
N LEU A 276 6.44 6.98 -11.40
CA LEU A 276 7.18 8.07 -10.78
C LEU A 276 8.37 8.47 -11.67
N ARG A 277 8.69 9.75 -11.71
CA ARG A 277 9.73 10.31 -12.60
C ARG A 277 10.97 10.69 -11.78
N HIS A 278 12.10 10.15 -12.18
CA HIS A 278 13.40 10.51 -11.59
C HIS A 278 13.66 12.02 -11.68
N GLY A 279 14.18 12.61 -10.60
CA GLY A 279 14.45 14.04 -10.50
C GLY A 279 13.23 14.94 -10.38
N VAL A 280 12.01 14.37 -10.45
CA VAL A 280 10.74 15.11 -10.39
C VAL A 280 9.93 14.71 -9.16
N ASP A 281 9.53 13.44 -9.10
CA ASP A 281 8.68 12.90 -8.03
C ASP A 281 9.47 12.00 -7.08
N CYS A 282 10.63 11.51 -7.52
CA CYS A 282 11.49 10.57 -6.80
C CYS A 282 12.95 10.67 -7.25
N LEU A 283 13.84 10.00 -6.52
CA LEU A 283 15.18 9.64 -6.99
C LEU A 283 15.18 8.13 -7.22
N SER A 284 15.48 7.70 -8.44
CA SER A 284 15.54 6.28 -8.78
C SER A 284 16.95 5.84 -9.13
N PHE A 285 17.24 4.57 -8.86
CA PHE A 285 18.49 3.90 -9.17
C PHE A 285 18.22 2.52 -9.77
N THR A 286 19.18 1.96 -10.47
CA THR A 286 19.13 0.63 -11.05
C THR A 286 20.23 -0.28 -10.50
N THR A 287 21.38 0.29 -10.18
CA THR A 287 22.57 -0.39 -9.67
C THR A 287 22.91 0.02 -8.25
N GLU A 288 23.74 -0.75 -7.58
CA GLU A 288 24.29 -0.42 -6.26
C GLU A 288 25.09 0.87 -6.30
N GLN A 289 25.91 1.02 -7.35
CA GLN A 289 26.75 2.20 -7.54
C GLN A 289 25.89 3.47 -7.69
N GLU A 290 24.84 3.42 -8.49
CA GLU A 290 23.90 4.56 -8.63
C GLU A 290 23.24 4.93 -7.27
N LEU A 291 22.88 3.95 -6.46
CA LEU A 291 22.35 4.22 -5.11
C LEU A 291 23.40 4.92 -4.25
N VAL A 292 24.64 4.43 -4.26
CA VAL A 292 25.74 5.03 -3.47
C VAL A 292 26.01 6.47 -3.92
N GLU A 293 26.04 6.71 -5.22
CA GLU A 293 26.23 8.07 -5.79
C GLU A 293 25.06 9.01 -5.41
N LEU A 294 23.81 8.53 -5.50
CA LEU A 294 22.64 9.29 -5.08
C LEU A 294 22.73 9.67 -3.60
N LEU A 295 23.04 8.71 -2.73
CA LEU A 295 23.14 8.97 -1.29
C LEU A 295 24.27 9.94 -0.93
N ARG A 296 25.41 9.92 -1.64
CA ARG A 296 26.50 10.89 -1.50
C ARG A 296 26.08 12.30 -1.92
N ASN A 297 25.24 12.41 -2.95
CA ASN A 297 24.83 13.69 -3.52
C ASN A 297 23.63 14.33 -2.78
N VAL A 298 22.81 13.57 -2.08
CA VAL A 298 21.63 14.08 -1.34
C VAL A 298 21.94 15.27 -0.44
N PRO A 299 23.02 15.31 0.38
CA PRO A 299 23.30 16.46 1.23
C PRO A 299 23.60 17.75 0.46
N MET A 300 24.10 17.64 -0.78
CA MET A 300 24.56 18.74 -1.62
C MET A 300 23.51 19.23 -2.62
N MET A 301 22.34 18.57 -2.70
CA MET A 301 21.28 18.96 -3.63
C MET A 301 20.79 20.38 -3.35
N ASP A 302 20.54 21.14 -4.41
CA ASP A 302 19.97 22.49 -4.32
C ASP A 302 18.66 22.53 -3.56
N ALA A 303 18.49 23.52 -2.67
CA ALA A 303 17.32 23.62 -1.80
C ALA A 303 16.02 23.85 -2.59
N GLY A 304 16.06 24.62 -3.67
CA GLY A 304 14.91 24.87 -4.54
C GLY A 304 14.46 23.62 -5.27
N THR A 305 15.42 22.84 -5.79
CA THR A 305 15.16 21.53 -6.43
C THR A 305 14.50 20.56 -5.46
N VAL A 306 15.04 20.43 -4.24
CA VAL A 306 14.47 19.54 -3.21
C VAL A 306 13.08 19.99 -2.81
N LEU A 307 12.84 21.29 -2.63
CA LEU A 307 11.52 21.82 -2.32
C LEU A 307 10.52 21.51 -3.43
N GLN A 308 10.91 21.66 -4.70
CA GLN A 308 10.03 21.33 -5.83
C GLN A 308 9.73 19.84 -5.88
N MET A 309 10.70 18.97 -5.65
CA MET A 309 10.49 17.52 -5.61
C MET A 309 9.54 17.11 -4.47
N ARG A 310 9.65 17.72 -3.29
CA ARG A 310 8.71 17.49 -2.17
C ARG A 310 7.27 17.84 -2.55
N ARG A 311 7.08 19.00 -3.21
CA ARG A 311 5.76 19.43 -3.72
C ARG A 311 5.22 18.42 -4.74
N ASN A 312 6.05 17.95 -5.64
CA ASN A 312 5.68 16.99 -6.66
C ASN A 312 5.33 15.63 -6.05
N ALA A 313 6.11 15.13 -5.08
CA ALA A 313 5.84 13.88 -4.37
C ALA A 313 4.47 13.93 -3.65
N LEU A 314 4.18 15.02 -2.93
CA LEU A 314 2.89 15.21 -2.27
C LEU A 314 1.75 15.34 -3.29
N ALA A 315 1.94 16.10 -4.36
CA ALA A 315 0.95 16.26 -5.43
C ALA A 315 0.65 14.92 -6.14
N TYR A 316 1.66 14.08 -6.34
CA TYR A 316 1.48 12.73 -6.86
C TYR A 316 0.57 11.90 -5.95
N TYR A 317 0.84 11.88 -4.63
CA TYR A 317 -0.02 11.20 -3.66
C TYR A 317 -1.47 11.69 -3.74
N GLN A 318 -1.67 13.01 -3.67
CA GLN A 318 -2.99 13.63 -3.70
C GLN A 318 -3.78 13.32 -4.97
N ARG A 319 -3.08 13.30 -6.11
CA ARG A 319 -3.72 13.11 -7.43
C ARG A 319 -4.06 11.66 -7.75
N TYR A 320 -3.29 10.69 -7.24
CA TYR A 320 -3.38 9.30 -7.70
C TYR A 320 -3.63 8.27 -6.61
N LEU A 321 -3.29 8.56 -5.33
CA LEU A 321 -3.22 7.53 -4.30
C LEU A 321 -4.22 7.72 -3.16
N THR A 322 -4.95 8.84 -3.13
CA THR A 322 -5.98 9.08 -2.11
C THR A 322 -7.25 8.29 -2.38
N PRO A 323 -8.08 8.01 -1.36
CA PRO A 323 -9.41 7.42 -1.55
C PRO A 323 -10.27 8.20 -2.56
N GLU A 324 -10.20 9.53 -2.50
CA GLU A 324 -10.92 10.43 -3.40
C GLU A 324 -10.49 10.26 -4.86
N ALA A 325 -9.18 10.17 -5.10
CA ALA A 325 -8.64 9.99 -6.44
C ALA A 325 -9.04 8.62 -7.02
N VAL A 326 -8.87 7.54 -6.24
CA VAL A 326 -9.13 6.18 -6.69
C VAL A 326 -10.62 5.93 -6.93
N VAL A 327 -11.47 6.28 -5.97
CA VAL A 327 -12.92 6.08 -6.11
C VAL A 327 -13.50 7.08 -7.11
N GLY A 328 -12.99 8.31 -7.16
CA GLY A 328 -13.40 9.29 -8.17
C GLY A 328 -13.10 8.83 -9.59
N GLU A 329 -11.97 8.15 -9.83
CA GLU A 329 -11.69 7.54 -11.15
C GLU A 329 -12.63 6.37 -11.45
N MET A 330 -12.96 5.56 -10.46
CA MET A 330 -13.98 4.51 -10.57
C MET A 330 -15.36 5.12 -10.94
N GLU A 331 -15.78 6.18 -10.26
CA GLU A 331 -17.03 6.88 -10.51
C GLU A 331 -17.11 7.48 -11.94
N LYS A 332 -16.01 8.06 -12.45
CA LYS A 332 -15.92 8.58 -13.81
C LYS A 332 -16.11 7.49 -14.87
N GLN A 333 -15.57 6.30 -14.65
CA GLN A 333 -15.77 5.18 -15.56
C GLN A 333 -17.22 4.65 -15.51
N GLY A 334 -17.88 4.73 -14.36
CA GLY A 334 -19.29 4.36 -14.20
C GLY A 334 -19.59 2.97 -14.74
N ALA A 335 -20.63 2.83 -15.58
CA ALA A 335 -21.02 1.56 -16.19
C ALA A 335 -19.98 0.95 -17.16
N LYS A 336 -18.96 1.71 -17.56
CA LYS A 336 -17.85 1.20 -18.41
C LYS A 336 -16.82 0.43 -17.60
N LEU A 337 -16.79 0.59 -16.29
CA LEU A 337 -15.90 -0.15 -15.42
C LEU A 337 -16.32 -1.61 -15.33
N GLN A 338 -15.61 -2.49 -16.00
CA GLN A 338 -15.88 -3.93 -16.02
C GLN A 338 -14.92 -4.72 -15.13
N ARG A 339 -13.75 -4.16 -14.81
CA ARG A 339 -12.70 -4.84 -14.09
C ARG A 339 -11.97 -3.90 -13.13
N LEU A 340 -11.71 -4.38 -11.91
CA LEU A 340 -10.90 -3.72 -10.92
C LEU A 340 -9.71 -4.62 -10.57
N ARG A 341 -8.50 -4.17 -10.88
CA ARG A 341 -7.26 -4.91 -10.59
C ARG A 341 -6.81 -4.59 -9.17
N LEU A 342 -7.00 -5.54 -8.28
CA LEU A 342 -6.65 -5.43 -6.87
C LEU A 342 -5.44 -6.30 -6.57
N ASN A 343 -4.52 -5.80 -5.73
CA ASN A 343 -3.34 -6.55 -5.36
C ASN A 343 -3.72 -7.76 -4.48
N GLY A 344 -3.27 -8.96 -4.86
CA GLY A 344 -3.42 -10.21 -4.11
C GLY A 344 -2.08 -10.73 -3.56
N GLU A 345 -1.08 -9.85 -3.35
CA GLU A 345 0.28 -10.22 -2.87
C GLU A 345 0.90 -11.36 -3.69
N TYR A 346 1.11 -12.51 -3.06
CA TYR A 346 1.70 -13.69 -3.72
C TYR A 346 0.94 -14.10 -4.96
N VAL A 347 -0.39 -14.02 -4.97
CA VAL A 347 -1.20 -14.39 -6.13
C VAL A 347 -0.90 -13.47 -7.30
N SER A 348 -0.81 -12.17 -7.06
CA SER A 348 -0.45 -11.19 -8.10
C SER A 348 0.96 -11.43 -8.66
N VAL A 349 1.92 -11.79 -7.80
CA VAL A 349 3.30 -12.12 -8.21
C VAL A 349 3.34 -13.42 -9.02
N GLU A 350 2.60 -14.45 -8.59
CA GLU A 350 2.51 -15.71 -9.33
C GLU A 350 1.84 -15.55 -10.71
N LEU A 351 0.80 -14.71 -10.79
CA LEU A 351 0.17 -14.38 -12.07
C LEU A 351 1.15 -13.64 -12.99
N LEU A 352 1.93 -12.70 -12.45
CA LEU A 352 2.98 -12.03 -13.21
C LEU A 352 4.04 -13.03 -13.72
N ARG A 353 4.53 -13.92 -12.85
CA ARG A 353 5.50 -14.96 -13.23
C ARG A 353 5.00 -15.83 -14.37
N LYS A 354 3.76 -16.34 -14.27
CA LYS A 354 3.13 -17.13 -15.34
C LYS A 354 3.03 -16.34 -16.63
N LYS A 355 2.75 -15.06 -16.55
CA LYS A 355 2.61 -14.16 -17.69
C LYS A 355 3.97 -13.91 -18.37
N LEU A 356 5.04 -13.69 -17.60
CA LEU A 356 6.39 -13.55 -18.12
C LEU A 356 6.77 -14.83 -18.92
N LEU A 357 6.58 -16.00 -18.32
CA LEU A 357 6.86 -17.29 -18.99
C LEU A 357 6.03 -17.48 -20.25
N ALA A 358 4.73 -17.19 -20.22
CA ALA A 358 3.83 -17.35 -21.37
C ALA A 358 4.19 -16.40 -22.54
N ASN A 359 4.89 -15.30 -22.28
CA ASN A 359 5.37 -14.37 -23.30
C ASN A 359 6.86 -14.57 -23.65
N GLY A 360 7.46 -15.68 -23.23
CA GLY A 360 8.87 -15.99 -23.53
C GLY A 360 9.88 -15.04 -22.89
N ILE A 361 9.48 -14.35 -21.81
CA ILE A 361 10.37 -13.44 -21.08
C ILE A 361 11.09 -14.28 -20.03
N GLU A 362 12.33 -14.63 -20.34
CA GLU A 362 13.24 -15.27 -19.40
C GLU A 362 13.86 -14.22 -18.48
N GLY A 363 13.67 -14.37 -17.15
CA GLY A 363 14.19 -13.44 -16.16
C GLY A 363 13.15 -12.52 -15.56
N PRO A 364 13.59 -11.43 -14.90
CA PRO A 364 12.70 -10.50 -14.20
C PRO A 364 11.91 -9.62 -15.17
N LEU A 365 10.86 -9.00 -14.64
CA LEU A 365 10.03 -8.02 -15.36
C LEU A 365 10.91 -6.93 -15.98
N PRO A 366 10.89 -6.76 -17.31
CA PRO A 366 11.65 -5.70 -17.97
C PRO A 366 11.23 -4.32 -17.46
N ARG A 367 12.19 -3.44 -17.29
CA ARG A 367 11.94 -2.04 -16.96
C ARG A 367 11.60 -1.31 -18.26
N SER A 368 10.37 -0.83 -18.37
CA SER A 368 9.91 0.00 -19.50
C SER A 368 10.39 1.43 -19.38
#